data_94582775aaf89cc163d040232f6cca89
#
_entry.id   94582775aaf89cc163d040232f6cca89
#
_cell.length_a   1.000
_cell.length_b   1.000
_cell.length_c   1.000
_cell.angle_alpha   90.00
_cell.angle_beta   90.00
_cell.angle_gamma   90.00
#
_symmetry.space_group_name_H-M   'P 1'
#
loop_
_entity.id
_entity.type
_entity.pdbx_description
1 polymer ?
#
loop_
_entity_poly.entity_id
_entity_poly.type
_entity_poly.pdbx_seq_one_letter_code
_entity_poly.pdbx_strand_id
1 'polypeptide(L)'
;MKKVLMAVATAALLMAQAGSALADQLQDIQKRGVIRIAVPQDFPPFGSVGTDLQPQGYDIDTARYLAKQMKLKLQLVPVSSANRVPYLQTDKVDLVISSMGKNAEREKVIDFTRAYAPFFLGVFGPKGDEIKVASALSGKSIGVTRGAVEDMVLSDVAPKDAQVKRYEDNNTTLSAYLSGQVQYVATGNLVVAAIARQNPAKAPVAQFMLKDSPCYIGLKKDQPALKAKVNALIEQGIKDGTLNKLSEEWLKAPLPANLGA
;
A
#
# COMPACT_ATOMS: atom_id res chain seq x y z
N MET A 1 5.39 -63.53 -10.22
CA MET A 1 5.46 -62.42 -11.18
C MET A 1 4.19 -61.54 -11.17
N LYS A 2 2.95 -62.05 -11.16
CA LYS A 2 1.71 -61.25 -11.13
C LYS A 2 1.53 -60.35 -9.87
N LYS A 3 2.01 -60.76 -8.69
CA LYS A 3 1.90 -59.97 -7.45
C LYS A 3 2.87 -58.77 -7.37
N VAL A 4 4.02 -58.85 -8.08
CA VAL A 4 5.00 -57.72 -8.12
C VAL A 4 4.54 -56.64 -9.08
N LEU A 5 3.89 -56.99 -10.19
CA LEU A 5 3.33 -56.02 -11.13
C LEU A 5 2.17 -55.22 -10.52
N MET A 6 1.38 -55.83 -9.63
CA MET A 6 0.27 -55.11 -8.96
C MET A 6 0.77 -54.07 -7.94
N ALA A 7 1.87 -54.35 -7.23
CA ALA A 7 2.47 -53.43 -6.27
C ALA A 7 3.10 -52.20 -6.93
N VAL A 8 3.70 -52.34 -8.11
CA VAL A 8 4.29 -51.24 -8.86
C VAL A 8 3.20 -50.31 -9.45
N ALA A 9 2.07 -50.87 -9.92
CA ALA A 9 0.96 -50.05 -10.43
C ALA A 9 0.27 -49.23 -9.33
N THR A 10 0.16 -49.76 -8.11
CA THR A 10 -0.42 -49.04 -6.97
C THR A 10 0.49 -47.92 -6.47
N ALA A 11 1.82 -48.12 -6.49
CA ALA A 11 2.77 -47.08 -6.12
C ALA A 11 2.79 -45.91 -7.13
N ALA A 12 2.64 -46.21 -8.43
CA ALA A 12 2.59 -45.19 -9.49
C ALA A 12 1.28 -44.34 -9.41
N LEU A 13 0.16 -44.93 -9.00
CA LEU A 13 -1.10 -44.19 -8.79
C LEU A 13 -1.04 -43.26 -7.55
N LEU A 14 -0.30 -43.65 -6.50
CA LEU A 14 -0.13 -42.83 -5.29
C LEU A 14 0.82 -41.65 -5.50
N MET A 15 1.79 -41.74 -6.42
CA MET A 15 2.65 -40.61 -6.78
C MET A 15 1.95 -39.55 -7.68
N ALA A 16 0.89 -39.94 -8.40
CA ALA A 16 0.14 -39.02 -9.24
C ALA A 16 -0.80 -38.09 -8.43
N GLN A 17 -1.06 -38.38 -7.15
CA GLN A 17 -1.89 -37.54 -6.30
C GLN A 17 -1.13 -36.52 -5.43
N ALA A 18 0.21 -36.55 -5.42
CA ALA A 18 1.03 -35.59 -4.68
C ALA A 18 1.15 -34.20 -5.35
N GLY A 19 0.43 -33.97 -6.44
CA GLY A 19 0.47 -32.75 -7.24
C GLY A 19 -0.80 -31.92 -7.18
N SER A 20 -1.56 -31.93 -6.08
CA SER A 20 -2.49 -30.83 -5.78
C SER A 20 -1.66 -29.61 -5.36
N ALA A 21 -0.83 -29.09 -6.27
CA ALA A 21 -0.32 -27.75 -6.14
C ALA A 21 -1.56 -26.86 -5.90
N LEU A 22 -1.65 -26.26 -4.73
CA LEU A 22 -2.61 -25.21 -4.46
C LEU A 22 -2.58 -24.30 -5.69
N ALA A 23 -3.70 -24.23 -6.42
CA ALA A 23 -3.76 -23.43 -7.65
C ALA A 23 -3.36 -22.01 -7.28
N ASP A 24 -2.24 -21.52 -7.83
CA ASP A 24 -1.78 -20.17 -7.57
C ASP A 24 -2.87 -19.20 -8.04
N GLN A 25 -3.19 -18.23 -7.24
CA GLN A 25 -4.25 -17.23 -7.49
C GLN A 25 -4.14 -16.60 -8.89
N LEU A 26 -2.92 -16.57 -9.48
CA LEU A 26 -2.71 -16.07 -10.84
C LEU A 26 -3.55 -16.84 -11.88
N GLN A 27 -3.62 -18.17 -11.79
CA GLN A 27 -4.42 -18.98 -12.72
C GLN A 27 -5.93 -18.67 -12.58
N ASP A 28 -6.41 -18.51 -11.36
CA ASP A 28 -7.82 -18.19 -11.10
C ASP A 28 -8.18 -16.79 -11.62
N ILE A 29 -7.28 -15.81 -11.43
CA ILE A 29 -7.42 -14.47 -11.99
C ILE A 29 -7.48 -14.52 -13.52
N GLN A 30 -6.59 -15.28 -14.17
CA GLN A 30 -6.54 -15.43 -15.63
C GLN A 30 -7.81 -16.11 -16.17
N LYS A 31 -8.28 -17.18 -15.54
CA LYS A 31 -9.53 -17.87 -15.92
C LYS A 31 -10.75 -16.95 -15.78
N ARG A 32 -10.79 -16.15 -14.72
CA ARG A 32 -11.87 -15.17 -14.47
C ARG A 32 -11.82 -14.00 -15.47
N GLY A 33 -10.67 -13.71 -16.05
CA GLY A 33 -10.46 -12.58 -16.97
C GLY A 33 -10.55 -11.19 -16.32
N VAL A 34 -10.61 -11.13 -14.99
CA VAL A 34 -10.76 -9.90 -14.19
C VAL A 34 -9.76 -9.92 -13.06
N ILE A 35 -9.05 -8.81 -12.83
CA ILE A 35 -8.24 -8.58 -11.65
C ILE A 35 -8.90 -7.53 -10.75
N ARG A 36 -9.08 -7.85 -9.48
CA ARG A 36 -9.68 -6.98 -8.45
C ARG A 36 -8.56 -6.33 -7.66
N ILE A 37 -8.46 -5.02 -7.73
CA ILE A 37 -7.38 -4.27 -7.07
C ILE A 37 -7.97 -3.27 -6.10
N ALA A 38 -7.60 -3.39 -4.83
CA ALA A 38 -7.94 -2.42 -3.80
C ALA A 38 -7.07 -1.17 -3.95
N VAL A 39 -7.71 0.01 -3.94
CA VAL A 39 -7.06 1.31 -4.14
C VAL A 39 -7.59 2.37 -3.17
N PRO A 40 -6.80 3.39 -2.80
CA PRO A 40 -7.28 4.48 -1.96
C PRO A 40 -8.16 5.45 -2.77
N GLN A 41 -9.10 6.12 -2.10
CA GLN A 41 -9.91 7.20 -2.69
C GLN A 41 -9.79 8.53 -1.93
N ASP A 42 -9.04 8.53 -0.86
CA ASP A 42 -8.93 9.60 0.13
C ASP A 42 -7.48 9.99 0.45
N PHE A 43 -6.55 9.62 -0.42
CA PHE A 43 -5.11 9.79 -0.17
C PHE A 43 -4.35 10.34 -1.39
N PRO A 44 -4.64 11.58 -1.84
CA PRO A 44 -3.88 12.20 -2.92
C PRO A 44 -2.40 12.40 -2.53
N PRO A 45 -1.46 12.22 -3.46
CA PRO A 45 -1.62 11.99 -4.89
C PRO A 45 -1.76 10.52 -5.30
N PHE A 46 -1.83 9.57 -4.35
CA PHE A 46 -1.91 8.14 -4.64
C PHE A 46 -3.29 7.72 -5.15
N GLY A 47 -4.36 8.16 -4.50
CA GLY A 47 -5.72 7.92 -4.94
C GLY A 47 -6.69 8.96 -4.42
N SER A 48 -7.55 9.45 -5.30
CA SER A 48 -8.63 10.38 -5.02
C SER A 48 -9.76 10.20 -6.03
N VAL A 49 -10.88 10.85 -5.77
CA VAL A 49 -11.98 10.95 -6.74
C VAL A 49 -11.86 12.30 -7.46
N GLY A 50 -11.82 12.26 -8.80
CA GLY A 50 -11.77 13.44 -9.62
C GLY A 50 -13.09 14.23 -9.66
N THR A 51 -13.09 15.39 -10.31
CA THR A 51 -14.30 16.21 -10.53
C THR A 51 -15.32 15.52 -11.42
N ASP A 52 -14.86 14.58 -12.25
CA ASP A 52 -15.67 13.71 -13.11
C ASP A 52 -16.18 12.45 -12.38
N LEU A 53 -15.99 12.38 -11.06
CA LEU A 53 -16.31 11.27 -10.17
C LEU A 53 -15.53 9.97 -10.48
N GLN A 54 -14.45 10.05 -11.30
CA GLN A 54 -13.63 8.90 -11.58
C GLN A 54 -12.44 8.78 -10.62
N PRO A 55 -12.03 7.55 -10.25
CA PRO A 55 -10.81 7.33 -9.49
C PRO A 55 -9.59 7.80 -10.28
N GLN A 56 -8.70 8.55 -9.62
CA GLN A 56 -7.46 9.07 -10.19
C GLN A 56 -6.32 9.05 -9.17
N GLY A 57 -5.07 9.00 -9.65
CA GLY A 57 -3.88 9.02 -8.80
C GLY A 57 -2.86 7.97 -9.18
N TYR A 58 -1.71 8.03 -8.54
CA TYR A 58 -0.57 7.16 -8.84
C TYR A 58 -0.89 5.67 -8.69
N ASP A 59 -1.58 5.28 -7.62
CA ASP A 59 -1.97 3.89 -7.35
C ASP A 59 -3.03 3.41 -8.34
N ILE A 60 -3.95 4.31 -8.74
CA ILE A 60 -5.00 4.01 -9.72
C ILE A 60 -4.38 3.71 -11.08
N ASP A 61 -3.42 4.55 -11.52
CA ASP A 61 -2.77 4.37 -12.81
C ASP A 61 -1.78 3.21 -12.81
N THR A 62 -1.13 2.93 -11.67
CA THR A 62 -0.35 1.70 -11.47
C THR A 62 -1.23 0.46 -11.60
N ALA A 63 -2.45 0.47 -11.04
CA ALA A 63 -3.41 -0.61 -11.18
C ALA A 63 -3.87 -0.80 -12.64
N ARG A 64 -4.14 0.30 -13.35
CA ARG A 64 -4.47 0.30 -14.79
C ARG A 64 -3.33 -0.27 -15.63
N TYR A 65 -2.09 0.13 -15.34
CA TYR A 65 -0.88 -0.39 -15.99
C TYR A 65 -0.78 -1.91 -15.82
N LEU A 66 -0.86 -2.42 -14.59
CA LEU A 66 -0.75 -3.86 -14.32
C LEU A 66 -1.85 -4.66 -15.01
N ALA A 67 -3.11 -4.24 -14.90
CA ALA A 67 -4.23 -4.92 -15.55
C ALA A 67 -4.08 -4.99 -17.07
N LYS A 68 -3.64 -3.88 -17.70
CA LYS A 68 -3.34 -3.81 -19.15
C LYS A 68 -2.24 -4.78 -19.55
N GLN A 69 -1.12 -4.82 -18.80
CA GLN A 69 0.00 -5.73 -19.08
C GLN A 69 -0.37 -7.21 -18.89
N MET A 70 -1.29 -7.50 -17.97
CA MET A 70 -1.81 -8.84 -17.76
C MET A 70 -2.94 -9.20 -18.74
N LYS A 71 -3.41 -8.27 -19.58
CA LYS A 71 -4.54 -8.42 -20.49
C LYS A 71 -5.84 -8.81 -19.78
N LEU A 72 -6.08 -8.23 -18.61
CA LEU A 72 -7.24 -8.48 -17.77
C LEU A 72 -8.14 -7.24 -17.68
N LYS A 73 -9.43 -7.45 -17.46
CA LYS A 73 -10.34 -6.37 -17.04
C LYS A 73 -9.97 -5.93 -15.62
N LEU A 74 -9.92 -4.62 -15.38
CA LEU A 74 -9.65 -4.05 -14.09
C LEU A 74 -10.97 -3.82 -13.34
N GLN A 75 -11.03 -4.30 -12.09
CA GLN A 75 -12.04 -3.91 -11.12
C GLN A 75 -11.35 -3.19 -9.96
N LEU A 76 -11.54 -1.88 -9.87
CA LEU A 76 -11.08 -1.09 -8.73
C LEU A 76 -12.03 -1.28 -7.55
N VAL A 77 -11.48 -1.50 -6.36
CA VAL A 77 -12.22 -1.66 -5.11
C VAL A 77 -11.72 -0.62 -4.11
N PRO A 78 -12.55 0.35 -3.70
CA PRO A 78 -12.17 1.31 -2.67
C PRO A 78 -11.78 0.63 -1.36
N VAL A 79 -10.71 1.11 -0.71
CA VAL A 79 -10.25 0.55 0.55
C VAL A 79 -9.74 1.61 1.52
N SER A 80 -10.15 1.53 2.78
CA SER A 80 -9.53 2.27 3.89
C SER A 80 -8.26 1.58 4.39
N SER A 81 -7.41 2.31 5.11
CA SER A 81 -6.14 1.79 5.64
C SER A 81 -6.32 0.53 6.48
N ALA A 82 -7.33 0.47 7.34
CA ALA A 82 -7.62 -0.67 8.21
C ALA A 82 -8.08 -1.92 7.44
N ASN A 83 -8.71 -1.74 6.28
CA ASN A 83 -9.30 -2.83 5.52
C ASN A 83 -8.37 -3.47 4.47
N ARG A 84 -7.16 -2.93 4.25
CA ARG A 84 -6.21 -3.44 3.25
C ARG A 84 -5.88 -4.93 3.44
N VAL A 85 -5.43 -5.30 4.63
CA VAL A 85 -5.09 -6.70 4.97
C VAL A 85 -6.33 -7.59 5.00
N PRO A 86 -7.44 -7.24 5.70
CA PRO A 86 -8.68 -8.03 5.67
C PRO A 86 -9.20 -8.33 4.27
N TYR A 87 -9.13 -7.38 3.32
CA TYR A 87 -9.62 -7.59 1.97
C TYR A 87 -8.82 -8.64 1.19
N LEU A 88 -7.51 -8.74 1.43
CA LEU A 88 -6.68 -9.82 0.86
C LEU A 88 -6.99 -11.16 1.51
N GLN A 89 -7.09 -11.22 2.84
CA GLN A 89 -7.32 -12.45 3.59
C GLN A 89 -8.69 -13.09 3.30
N THR A 90 -9.68 -12.25 2.99
CA THR A 90 -11.06 -12.71 2.69
C THR A 90 -11.34 -12.84 1.19
N ASP A 91 -10.30 -12.81 0.34
CA ASP A 91 -10.41 -12.91 -1.13
C ASP A 91 -11.37 -11.88 -1.76
N LYS A 92 -11.58 -10.75 -1.10
CA LYS A 92 -12.38 -9.64 -1.64
C LYS A 92 -11.65 -8.95 -2.81
N VAL A 93 -10.33 -8.92 -2.75
CA VAL A 93 -9.43 -8.41 -3.79
C VAL A 93 -8.26 -9.35 -4.03
N ASP A 94 -7.63 -9.22 -5.19
CA ASP A 94 -6.48 -10.01 -5.58
C ASP A 94 -5.16 -9.29 -5.23
N LEU A 95 -5.16 -7.96 -5.33
CA LEU A 95 -4.03 -7.08 -4.97
C LEU A 95 -4.51 -5.88 -4.16
N VAL A 96 -3.61 -5.33 -3.35
CA VAL A 96 -3.77 -4.02 -2.72
C VAL A 96 -2.68 -3.09 -3.26
N ILE A 97 -3.07 -2.05 -3.99
CA ILE A 97 -2.22 -0.94 -4.43
C ILE A 97 -2.77 0.32 -3.77
N SER A 98 -2.27 0.62 -2.58
CA SER A 98 -2.84 1.66 -1.72
C SER A 98 -1.78 2.26 -0.81
N SER A 99 -0.68 2.79 -1.42
CA SER A 99 0.48 3.38 -0.72
C SER A 99 0.91 2.53 0.50
N MET A 100 0.91 1.21 0.36
CA MET A 100 1.00 0.27 1.46
C MET A 100 2.44 0.02 1.88
N GLY A 101 2.83 0.46 3.08
CA GLY A 101 4.13 0.16 3.67
C GLY A 101 4.17 -1.24 4.30
N LYS A 102 5.38 -1.81 4.39
CA LYS A 102 5.67 -3.06 5.08
C LYS A 102 5.86 -2.87 6.57
N ASN A 103 5.44 -3.85 7.34
CA ASN A 103 5.87 -4.08 8.73
C ASN A 103 5.77 -5.56 9.08
N ALA A 104 6.41 -5.96 10.18
CA ALA A 104 6.50 -7.36 10.60
C ALA A 104 5.12 -8.02 10.81
N GLU A 105 4.14 -7.28 11.33
CA GLU A 105 2.80 -7.83 11.58
C GLU A 105 2.07 -8.14 10.27
N ARG A 106 2.14 -7.26 9.29
CA ARG A 106 1.56 -7.49 7.97
C ARG A 106 2.25 -8.63 7.24
N GLU A 107 3.60 -8.72 7.32
CA GLU A 107 4.38 -9.76 6.66
C GLU A 107 4.11 -11.17 7.20
N LYS A 108 3.55 -11.31 8.41
CA LYS A 108 3.08 -12.60 8.94
C LYS A 108 1.87 -13.15 8.17
N VAL A 109 1.03 -12.27 7.63
CA VAL A 109 -0.31 -12.65 7.13
C VAL A 109 -0.55 -12.38 5.65
N ILE A 110 0.26 -11.54 5.01
CA ILE A 110 0.24 -11.24 3.57
C ILE A 110 1.65 -11.21 3.00
N ASP A 111 1.77 -11.29 1.69
CA ASP A 111 3.01 -11.07 0.96
C ASP A 111 3.06 -9.66 0.35
N PHE A 112 4.27 -9.22 0.05
CA PHE A 112 4.56 -7.94 -0.59
C PHE A 112 5.42 -8.14 -1.82
N THR A 113 5.20 -7.30 -2.83
CA THR A 113 6.06 -7.19 -4.01
C THR A 113 7.34 -6.42 -3.69
N ARG A 114 8.17 -6.17 -4.70
CA ARG A 114 9.16 -5.10 -4.66
C ARG A 114 8.47 -3.73 -4.53
N ALA A 115 9.21 -2.72 -4.07
CA ALA A 115 8.70 -1.35 -3.99
C ALA A 115 8.35 -0.81 -5.38
N TYR A 116 7.27 0.00 -5.46
CA TYR A 116 6.84 0.67 -6.69
C TYR A 116 6.80 2.19 -6.58
N ALA A 117 6.89 2.76 -5.37
CA ALA A 117 6.97 4.20 -5.14
C ALA A 117 7.83 4.52 -3.90
N PRO A 118 8.55 5.65 -3.90
CA PRO A 118 9.22 6.17 -2.71
C PRO A 118 8.18 6.77 -1.77
N PHE A 119 8.37 6.60 -0.47
CA PHE A 119 7.49 7.20 0.53
C PHE A 119 8.19 7.23 1.89
N PHE A 120 8.02 8.28 2.66
CA PHE A 120 8.38 8.26 4.07
C PHE A 120 7.26 8.82 4.94
N LEU A 121 7.20 8.35 6.16
CA LEU A 121 6.23 8.71 7.17
C LEU A 121 6.87 9.69 8.16
N GLY A 122 6.13 10.69 8.55
CA GLY A 122 6.61 11.70 9.50
C GLY A 122 5.48 12.26 10.36
N VAL A 123 5.88 13.03 11.35
CA VAL A 123 5.02 13.95 12.06
C VAL A 123 5.18 15.31 11.42
N PHE A 124 4.05 15.94 11.11
CA PHE A 124 3.96 17.25 10.48
C PHE A 124 3.11 18.18 11.35
N GLY A 125 3.43 19.45 11.34
CA GLY A 125 2.77 20.43 12.19
C GLY A 125 2.92 21.85 11.71
N PRO A 126 2.57 22.85 12.54
CA PRO A 126 2.65 24.26 12.19
C PRO A 126 4.07 24.70 11.84
N LYS A 127 4.17 25.67 10.95
CA LYS A 127 5.44 26.33 10.67
C LYS A 127 5.88 27.13 11.91
N GLY A 128 7.12 26.94 12.33
CA GLY A 128 7.69 27.59 13.51
C GLY A 128 7.76 26.71 14.75
N ASP A 129 7.07 25.57 14.76
CA ASP A 129 7.26 24.57 15.81
C ASP A 129 8.55 23.77 15.51
N GLU A 130 9.27 23.39 16.56
CA GLU A 130 10.52 22.63 16.47
C GLU A 130 10.42 21.31 17.23
N ILE A 131 9.52 20.41 16.79
CA ILE A 131 9.40 19.05 17.31
C ILE A 131 10.36 18.15 16.53
N LYS A 132 11.52 17.83 17.10
CA LYS A 132 12.57 17.04 16.40
C LYS A 132 12.59 15.57 16.79
N VAL A 133 11.91 15.19 17.86
CA VAL A 133 11.88 13.83 18.40
C VAL A 133 10.52 13.49 18.98
N ALA A 134 10.19 12.20 19.03
CA ALA A 134 8.89 11.74 19.49
C ALA A 134 8.57 12.14 20.95
N SER A 135 9.57 12.19 21.85
CA SER A 135 9.38 12.62 23.25
C SER A 135 8.84 14.04 23.38
N ALA A 136 9.09 14.92 22.43
CA ALA A 136 8.57 16.30 22.42
C ALA A 136 7.07 16.39 22.06
N LEU A 137 6.43 15.26 21.75
CA LEU A 137 4.97 15.16 21.59
C LEU A 137 4.21 15.06 22.93
N SER A 138 4.92 15.07 24.09
CA SER A 138 4.30 15.10 25.43
C SER A 138 3.23 16.18 25.52
N GLY A 139 2.02 15.80 25.98
CA GLY A 139 0.86 16.71 26.10
C GLY A 139 0.28 17.23 24.76
N LYS A 140 0.84 16.87 23.60
CA LYS A 140 0.38 17.31 22.27
C LYS A 140 -0.71 16.42 21.71
N SER A 141 -1.58 17.00 20.87
CA SER A 141 -2.58 16.24 20.12
C SER A 141 -2.11 15.94 18.70
N ILE A 142 -2.15 14.66 18.30
CA ILE A 142 -1.69 14.17 17.00
C ILE A 142 -2.82 13.39 16.34
N GLY A 143 -3.20 13.79 15.12
CA GLY A 143 -4.12 13.02 14.27
C GLY A 143 -3.38 11.95 13.47
N VAL A 144 -3.98 10.77 13.37
CA VAL A 144 -3.45 9.68 12.56
C VAL A 144 -4.59 8.84 11.97
N THR A 145 -4.37 8.24 10.80
CA THR A 145 -5.35 7.34 10.18
C THR A 145 -5.23 5.94 10.78
N ARG A 146 -6.33 5.43 11.32
CA ARG A 146 -6.41 4.10 11.93
C ARG A 146 -5.91 3.01 10.99
N GLY A 147 -5.01 2.15 11.51
CA GLY A 147 -4.47 1.00 10.77
C GLY A 147 -3.46 1.34 9.66
N ALA A 148 -3.06 2.60 9.55
CA ALA A 148 -1.93 3.00 8.72
C ALA A 148 -0.60 2.63 9.41
N VAL A 149 0.53 2.59 8.66
CA VAL A 149 1.83 2.26 9.26
C VAL A 149 2.26 3.34 10.25
N GLU A 150 1.98 4.60 9.95
CA GLU A 150 2.24 5.73 10.85
C GLU A 150 1.48 5.64 12.18
N ASP A 151 0.27 5.06 12.20
CA ASP A 151 -0.47 4.79 13.45
C ASP A 151 0.28 3.76 14.31
N MET A 152 0.76 2.69 13.69
CA MET A 152 1.52 1.64 14.39
C MET A 152 2.84 2.19 14.94
N VAL A 153 3.63 2.87 14.09
CA VAL A 153 4.93 3.44 14.50
C VAL A 153 4.75 4.53 15.56
N LEU A 154 3.78 5.42 15.39
CA LEU A 154 3.50 6.48 16.38
C LEU A 154 3.08 5.89 17.73
N SER A 155 2.29 4.79 17.72
CA SER A 155 1.87 4.10 18.95
C SER A 155 3.03 3.53 19.75
N ASP A 156 4.11 3.12 19.06
CA ASP A 156 5.30 2.57 19.70
C ASP A 156 6.22 3.65 20.30
N VAL A 157 6.24 4.86 19.71
CA VAL A 157 7.22 5.89 20.05
C VAL A 157 6.63 7.10 20.77
N ALA A 158 5.33 7.33 20.72
CA ALA A 158 4.68 8.49 21.34
C ALA A 158 4.73 8.40 22.87
N PRO A 159 4.97 9.52 23.57
CA PRO A 159 4.83 9.58 25.04
C PRO A 159 3.42 9.16 25.49
N LYS A 160 3.32 8.62 26.71
CA LYS A 160 2.04 8.12 27.25
C LYS A 160 0.98 9.21 27.41
N ASP A 161 1.39 10.45 27.60
CA ASP A 161 0.54 11.64 27.73
C ASP A 161 0.28 12.34 26.41
N ALA A 162 0.85 11.89 25.31
CA ALA A 162 0.50 12.34 23.96
C ALA A 162 -0.92 11.90 23.59
N GLN A 163 -1.71 12.83 23.06
CA GLN A 163 -3.10 12.58 22.71
C GLN A 163 -3.19 12.10 21.24
N VAL A 164 -2.95 10.81 21.00
CA VAL A 164 -3.06 10.24 19.66
C VAL A 164 -4.52 10.01 19.30
N LYS A 165 -5.07 10.84 18.41
CA LYS A 165 -6.44 10.76 17.90
C LYS A 165 -6.49 10.01 16.57
N ARG A 166 -7.19 8.89 16.56
CA ARG A 166 -7.31 7.98 15.40
C ARG A 166 -8.60 8.25 14.65
N TYR A 167 -8.48 8.55 13.37
CA TYR A 167 -9.60 8.78 12.45
C TYR A 167 -9.75 7.60 11.50
N GLU A 168 -10.95 7.36 10.98
CA GLU A 168 -11.26 6.19 10.17
C GLU A 168 -10.68 6.26 8.75
N ASP A 169 -10.48 7.47 8.22
CA ASP A 169 -9.95 7.71 6.88
C ASP A 169 -8.98 8.90 6.85
N ASN A 170 -8.26 9.02 5.72
CA ASN A 170 -7.24 10.06 5.56
C ASN A 170 -7.86 11.47 5.42
N ASN A 171 -9.01 11.60 4.76
CA ASN A 171 -9.67 12.89 4.62
C ASN A 171 -10.05 13.47 6.00
N THR A 172 -10.64 12.64 6.86
CA THR A 172 -11.01 13.03 8.23
C THR A 172 -9.77 13.37 9.06
N THR A 173 -8.69 12.57 8.94
CA THR A 173 -7.41 12.83 9.60
C THR A 173 -6.84 14.20 9.22
N LEU A 174 -6.77 14.47 7.92
CA LEU A 174 -6.22 15.74 7.40
C LEU A 174 -7.13 16.93 7.73
N SER A 175 -8.44 16.74 7.65
CA SER A 175 -9.42 17.77 8.04
C SER A 175 -9.32 18.15 9.51
N ALA A 176 -9.07 17.19 10.40
CA ALA A 176 -8.86 17.44 11.82
C ALA A 176 -7.61 18.32 12.07
N TYR A 177 -6.54 18.13 11.32
CA TYR A 177 -5.38 19.01 11.38
C TYR A 177 -5.70 20.40 10.80
N LEU A 178 -6.26 20.47 9.61
CA LEU A 178 -6.56 21.74 8.93
C LEU A 178 -7.58 22.62 9.68
N SER A 179 -8.48 22.00 10.44
CA SER A 179 -9.45 22.69 11.30
C SER A 179 -8.93 23.02 12.71
N GLY A 180 -7.72 22.55 13.06
CA GLY A 180 -7.13 22.79 14.39
C GLY A 180 -7.67 21.88 15.51
N GLN A 181 -8.39 20.79 15.17
CA GLN A 181 -8.82 19.79 16.15
C GLN A 181 -7.65 18.98 16.73
N VAL A 182 -6.56 18.88 15.98
CA VAL A 182 -5.26 18.35 16.41
C VAL A 182 -4.15 19.33 16.04
N GLN A 183 -3.09 19.34 16.84
CA GLN A 183 -1.93 20.22 16.64
C GLN A 183 -0.98 19.69 15.57
N TYR A 184 -0.85 18.37 15.48
CA TYR A 184 0.04 17.67 14.57
C TYR A 184 -0.70 16.58 13.80
N VAL A 185 -0.13 16.14 12.69
CA VAL A 185 -0.63 15.00 11.93
C VAL A 185 0.53 14.04 11.62
N ALA A 186 0.33 12.76 11.86
CA ALA A 186 1.23 11.71 11.39
C ALA A 186 0.71 11.16 10.06
N THR A 187 1.49 11.33 8.99
CA THR A 187 1.11 10.94 7.63
C THR A 187 2.35 10.85 6.73
N GLY A 188 2.13 10.68 5.44
CA GLY A 188 3.21 10.61 4.45
C GLY A 188 3.60 11.97 3.85
N ASN A 189 4.87 12.10 3.52
CA ASN A 189 5.46 13.30 2.96
C ASN A 189 4.78 13.80 1.67
N LEU A 190 4.43 12.89 0.77
CA LEU A 190 3.81 13.24 -0.52
C LEU A 190 2.38 13.76 -0.36
N VAL A 191 1.67 13.27 0.68
CA VAL A 191 0.34 13.76 1.04
C VAL A 191 0.41 15.19 1.54
N VAL A 192 1.37 15.48 2.43
CA VAL A 192 1.65 16.84 2.92
C VAL A 192 2.01 17.78 1.77
N ALA A 193 2.84 17.32 0.83
CA ALA A 193 3.16 18.11 -0.35
C ALA A 193 1.94 18.39 -1.24
N ALA A 194 0.97 17.49 -1.32
CA ALA A 194 -0.29 17.73 -2.02
C ALA A 194 -1.17 18.76 -1.28
N ILE A 195 -1.26 18.66 0.06
CA ILE A 195 -1.96 19.66 0.89
C ILE A 195 -1.34 21.05 0.74
N ALA A 196 -0.02 21.14 0.77
CA ALA A 196 0.69 22.41 0.66
C ALA A 196 0.40 23.15 -0.67
N ARG A 197 0.18 22.39 -1.74
CA ARG A 197 -0.23 22.97 -3.05
C ARG A 197 -1.68 23.49 -3.04
N GLN A 198 -2.58 22.82 -2.31
CA GLN A 198 -4.00 23.19 -2.25
C GLN A 198 -4.30 24.26 -1.19
N ASN A 199 -3.60 24.21 -0.07
CA ASN A 199 -3.79 25.09 1.09
C ASN A 199 -2.46 25.62 1.64
N PRO A 200 -1.73 26.48 0.92
CA PRO A 200 -0.38 26.92 1.29
C PRO A 200 -0.35 27.62 2.67
N ALA A 201 -1.40 28.35 3.03
CA ALA A 201 -1.49 29.07 4.30
C ALA A 201 -1.56 28.15 5.54
N LYS A 202 -2.07 26.94 5.37
CA LYS A 202 -2.22 25.92 6.44
C LYS A 202 -1.37 24.69 6.19
N ALA A 203 -0.42 24.78 5.25
CA ALA A 203 0.45 23.67 4.91
C ALA A 203 1.26 23.22 6.13
N PRO A 204 1.16 21.97 6.55
CA PRO A 204 2.00 21.45 7.61
C PRO A 204 3.45 21.31 7.11
N VAL A 205 4.41 21.53 8.01
CA VAL A 205 5.83 21.32 7.75
C VAL A 205 6.32 20.09 8.50
N ALA A 206 7.35 19.42 7.94
CA ALA A 206 7.94 18.27 8.58
C ALA A 206 8.56 18.66 9.93
N GLN A 207 8.22 17.92 10.97
CA GLN A 207 8.81 18.02 12.29
C GLN A 207 9.92 17.00 12.45
N PHE A 208 9.60 15.72 12.32
CA PHE A 208 10.58 14.63 12.27
C PHE A 208 10.06 13.44 11.47
N MET A 209 10.99 12.62 10.99
CA MET A 209 10.70 11.38 10.28
C MET A 209 10.37 10.26 11.27
N LEU A 210 9.27 9.56 11.05
CA LEU A 210 8.92 8.34 11.78
C LEU A 210 9.57 7.10 11.18
N LYS A 211 9.48 6.98 9.84
CA LYS A 211 9.96 5.79 9.14
C LYS A 211 10.16 6.07 7.65
N ASP A 212 11.25 5.55 7.07
CA ASP A 212 11.33 5.32 5.64
C ASP A 212 10.46 4.11 5.28
N SER A 213 9.49 4.31 4.42
CA SER A 213 8.43 3.33 4.15
C SER A 213 8.02 3.34 2.68
N PRO A 214 8.86 2.86 1.77
CA PRO A 214 8.47 2.71 0.37
C PRO A 214 7.14 1.98 0.23
N CYS A 215 6.41 2.26 -0.85
CA CYS A 215 5.13 1.64 -1.12
C CYS A 215 5.33 0.30 -1.84
N TYR A 216 4.58 -0.69 -1.40
CA TYR A 216 4.58 -2.05 -1.93
C TYR A 216 3.17 -2.48 -2.30
N ILE A 217 3.03 -3.37 -3.28
CA ILE A 217 1.76 -4.01 -3.58
C ILE A 217 1.60 -5.22 -2.65
N GLY A 218 0.47 -5.25 -1.93
CA GLY A 218 0.11 -6.38 -1.08
C GLY A 218 -0.64 -7.45 -1.88
N LEU A 219 -0.42 -8.71 -1.53
CA LEU A 219 -1.13 -9.86 -2.07
C LEU A 219 -1.30 -10.93 -0.98
N LYS A 220 -2.22 -11.86 -1.20
CA LYS A 220 -2.45 -12.98 -0.28
C LYS A 220 -1.14 -13.77 -0.09
N LYS A 221 -0.99 -14.36 1.10
CA LYS A 221 0.19 -15.19 1.44
C LYS A 221 0.31 -16.39 0.51
N ASP A 222 1.55 -16.80 0.25
CA ASP A 222 1.89 -18.02 -0.48
C ASP A 222 1.34 -18.08 -1.92
N GLN A 223 1.44 -16.94 -2.65
CA GLN A 223 1.09 -16.83 -4.07
C GLN A 223 2.33 -16.50 -4.93
N PRO A 224 3.29 -17.41 -5.07
CA PRO A 224 4.59 -17.12 -5.67
C PRO A 224 4.51 -16.74 -7.15
N ALA A 225 3.60 -17.34 -7.93
CA ALA A 225 3.49 -17.04 -9.35
C ALA A 225 2.85 -15.66 -9.57
N LEU A 226 1.82 -15.30 -8.80
CA LEU A 226 1.23 -13.95 -8.84
C LEU A 226 2.26 -12.90 -8.41
N LYS A 227 2.99 -13.14 -7.32
CA LYS A 227 4.03 -12.24 -6.83
C LYS A 227 5.16 -12.04 -7.86
N ALA A 228 5.65 -13.11 -8.45
CA ALA A 228 6.68 -13.07 -9.49
C ALA A 228 6.19 -12.28 -10.72
N LYS A 229 4.94 -12.54 -11.17
CA LYS A 229 4.35 -11.81 -12.30
C LYS A 229 4.26 -10.31 -12.03
N VAL A 230 3.76 -9.91 -10.86
CA VAL A 230 3.62 -8.48 -10.50
C VAL A 230 5.01 -7.84 -10.36
N ASN A 231 5.97 -8.50 -9.72
CA ASN A 231 7.35 -8.00 -9.62
C ASN A 231 8.00 -7.77 -10.99
N ALA A 232 7.84 -8.70 -11.92
CA ALA A 232 8.36 -8.57 -13.27
C ALA A 232 7.73 -7.37 -14.01
N LEU A 233 6.44 -7.11 -13.81
CA LEU A 233 5.75 -5.96 -14.40
C LEU A 233 6.19 -4.63 -13.78
N ILE A 234 6.41 -4.57 -12.47
CA ILE A 234 6.97 -3.38 -11.81
C ILE A 234 8.37 -3.09 -12.38
N GLU A 235 9.22 -4.11 -12.47
CA GLU A 235 10.56 -3.99 -13.03
C GLU A 235 10.55 -3.52 -14.49
N GLN A 236 9.68 -4.11 -15.31
CA GLN A 236 9.48 -3.68 -16.69
C GLN A 236 9.06 -2.22 -16.76
N GLY A 237 8.05 -1.80 -15.97
CA GLY A 237 7.54 -0.42 -15.96
C GLY A 237 8.54 0.61 -15.46
N ILE A 238 9.47 0.22 -14.56
CA ILE A 238 10.62 1.06 -14.17
C ILE A 238 11.60 1.16 -15.35
N LYS A 239 11.96 0.03 -15.95
CA LYS A 239 12.95 -0.04 -17.03
C LYS A 239 12.52 0.69 -18.31
N ASP A 240 11.24 0.58 -18.70
CA ASP A 240 10.70 1.24 -19.89
C ASP A 240 10.25 2.68 -19.64
N GLY A 241 10.37 3.17 -18.41
CA GLY A 241 10.02 4.53 -17.99
C GLY A 241 8.53 4.77 -17.77
N THR A 242 7.67 3.77 -17.92
CA THR A 242 6.21 3.92 -17.71
C THR A 242 5.89 4.36 -16.28
N LEU A 243 6.44 3.66 -15.27
CA LEU A 243 6.21 4.03 -13.88
C LEU A 243 6.89 5.35 -13.50
N ASN A 244 8.01 5.69 -14.15
CA ASN A 244 8.64 7.01 -13.95
C ASN A 244 7.74 8.14 -14.44
N LYS A 245 7.10 8.00 -15.62
CA LYS A 245 6.14 8.99 -16.12
C LYS A 245 4.96 9.18 -15.16
N LEU A 246 4.40 8.09 -14.62
CA LEU A 246 3.35 8.17 -13.62
C LEU A 246 3.82 8.87 -12.34
N SER A 247 5.07 8.62 -11.92
CA SER A 247 5.67 9.30 -10.76
C SER A 247 5.81 10.81 -11.01
N GLU A 248 6.34 11.20 -12.17
CA GLU A 248 6.45 12.62 -12.55
C GLU A 248 5.08 13.30 -12.64
N GLU A 249 4.07 12.60 -13.17
CA GLU A 249 2.71 13.12 -13.28
C GLU A 249 2.06 13.34 -11.91
N TRP A 250 2.08 12.33 -11.05
CA TRP A 250 1.34 12.35 -9.79
C TRP A 250 2.17 12.82 -8.60
N LEU A 251 3.38 12.26 -8.43
CA LEU A 251 4.25 12.53 -7.29
C LEU A 251 5.13 13.77 -7.51
N LYS A 252 5.18 14.28 -8.76
CA LYS A 252 5.96 15.48 -9.18
C LYS A 252 7.47 15.28 -9.03
N ALA A 253 7.94 14.05 -9.08
CA ALA A 253 9.35 13.69 -9.03
C ALA A 253 9.60 12.36 -9.75
N PRO A 254 10.80 12.14 -10.32
CA PRO A 254 11.17 10.85 -10.87
C PRO A 254 11.29 9.80 -9.77
N LEU A 255 11.17 8.53 -10.16
CA LEU A 255 11.46 7.43 -9.25
C LEU A 255 12.96 7.41 -8.90
N PRO A 256 13.34 7.15 -7.63
CA PRO A 256 14.73 6.99 -7.25
C PRO A 256 15.37 5.80 -7.98
N ALA A 257 16.64 5.95 -8.40
CA ALA A 257 17.38 4.88 -9.10
C ALA A 257 17.52 3.58 -8.28
N ASN A 258 17.50 3.70 -6.93
CA ASN A 258 17.62 2.61 -5.99
C ASN A 258 16.26 2.14 -5.42
N LEU A 259 15.14 2.47 -6.07
CA LEU A 259 13.82 2.05 -5.59
C LEU A 259 13.71 0.53 -5.56
N GLY A 260 13.59 -0.05 -4.37
CA GLY A 260 13.44 -1.49 -4.16
C GLY A 260 14.74 -2.29 -4.28
N ALA A 261 15.88 -1.63 -4.16
CA ALA A 261 17.18 -2.27 -3.97
C ALA A 261 17.32 -2.79 -2.52
#